data_7c4ed37513f752ba900249184a6e43d5
#
_entry.id   7c4ed37513f752ba900249184a6e43d5
#
_cell.length_a   1.000
_cell.length_b   1.000
_cell.length_c   1.000
_cell.angle_alpha   90.00
_cell.angle_beta   90.00
_cell.angle_gamma   90.00
#
_symmetry.space_group_name_H-M   'P 1'
#
loop_
_entity.id
_entity.type
_entity.pdbx_description
1 polymer ?
#
loop_
_entity_poly.entity_id
_entity_poly.type
_entity_poly.pdbx_seq_one_letter_code
_entity_poly.pdbx_strand_id
1 'polypeptide(L)'
;MSTTDKLNGFGPLAGVKVVELCEWVAAPAAVRCLSEMGATVIKTEPLHGDAQRTQGPGFGCEKNDYEDPTFDLNNTNKDLVAINLKDEDGMKFMKKLLADADVFVVNLRDKALKKLGLDWETIHAEFPHLIWAQMRGYGEFGPEKDSPGYDAVCWAARGGVANVFREKDQSPAIAPQAFGDNNAACMLAGGICAALFNRTRTGVGDKVVTNLYAAAIFASDIGICAQQFGADYPKSRTDVPNPFNNTYRTSDDKWIYICMPQYDKYYAMMMKLFGRQDQVDNVDTRDLSHLKASGKNKEVIGWLEEAFAKQPFEYWMEQFREHQVPAQKLFRFPDILRDEEAYINDSLRTVEYDEFGKHALPMTPL
;
A
#
# COMPACT_ATOMS: atom_id res chain seq x y z
N MET A 1 -20.96 -17.58 -0.82
CA MET A 1 -21.63 -16.66 -1.77
C MET A 1 -20.87 -16.78 -3.07
N SER A 2 -21.56 -16.89 -4.19
CA SER A 2 -20.91 -16.94 -5.51
C SER A 2 -20.17 -15.62 -5.75
N THR A 3 -18.94 -15.68 -6.26
CA THR A 3 -18.08 -14.52 -6.59
C THR A 3 -18.66 -13.59 -7.66
N THR A 4 -19.88 -13.86 -8.15
CA THR A 4 -20.61 -13.08 -9.15
C THR A 4 -21.69 -12.18 -8.56
N ASP A 5 -21.96 -12.23 -7.27
CA ASP A 5 -22.87 -11.25 -6.65
C ASP A 5 -22.14 -9.94 -6.55
N LYS A 6 -22.36 -9.05 -7.52
CA LYS A 6 -21.88 -7.66 -7.48
C LYS A 6 -22.30 -7.07 -6.15
N LEU A 7 -21.34 -6.56 -5.37
CA LEU A 7 -21.60 -5.83 -4.12
C LEU A 7 -22.39 -4.54 -4.34
N ASN A 8 -22.70 -4.21 -5.60
CA ASN A 8 -23.49 -3.05 -6.01
C ASN A 8 -24.83 -3.00 -5.24
N GLY A 9 -24.94 -2.01 -4.38
CA GLY A 9 -26.14 -1.81 -3.56
C GLY A 9 -26.04 -2.33 -2.13
N PHE A 10 -24.93 -2.97 -1.72
CA PHE A 10 -24.65 -3.38 -0.34
C PHE A 10 -23.34 -2.76 0.14
N GLY A 11 -23.36 -2.20 1.35
CA GLY A 11 -22.17 -1.58 1.94
C GLY A 11 -22.34 -0.09 2.25
N PRO A 12 -21.35 0.51 2.89
CA PRO A 12 -21.43 1.90 3.37
C PRO A 12 -21.56 2.94 2.24
N LEU A 13 -21.15 2.61 1.02
CA LEU A 13 -21.28 3.47 -0.17
C LEU A 13 -22.39 3.03 -1.13
N ALA A 14 -23.34 2.21 -0.66
CA ALA A 14 -24.51 1.83 -1.46
C ALA A 14 -25.25 3.08 -1.97
N GLY A 15 -25.51 3.13 -3.29
CA GLY A 15 -26.16 4.27 -3.94
C GLY A 15 -25.22 5.38 -4.41
N VAL A 16 -23.94 5.37 -4.01
CA VAL A 16 -22.92 6.29 -4.54
C VAL A 16 -22.52 5.86 -5.95
N LYS A 17 -22.49 6.81 -6.88
CA LYS A 17 -22.09 6.63 -8.28
C LYS A 17 -20.75 7.27 -8.54
N VAL A 18 -19.80 6.49 -9.04
CA VAL A 18 -18.43 6.94 -9.36
C VAL A 18 -18.17 6.81 -10.85
N VAL A 19 -17.73 7.90 -11.47
CA VAL A 19 -17.16 7.89 -12.82
C VAL A 19 -15.64 7.96 -12.71
N GLU A 20 -14.98 7.01 -13.34
CA GLU A 20 -13.50 6.90 -13.32
C GLU A 20 -12.95 7.19 -14.73
N LEU A 21 -12.02 8.14 -14.82
CA LEU A 21 -11.19 8.40 -15.99
C LEU A 21 -9.71 8.26 -15.59
N CYS A 22 -9.30 7.04 -15.33
CA CYS A 22 -7.97 6.72 -14.83
C CYS A 22 -7.36 5.55 -15.61
N GLU A 23 -6.03 5.52 -15.62
CA GLU A 23 -5.23 4.43 -16.16
C GLU A 23 -4.23 3.95 -15.10
N TRP A 24 -3.63 2.79 -15.32
CA TRP A 24 -2.62 2.18 -14.46
C TRP A 24 -3.18 1.68 -13.12
N VAL A 25 -2.50 1.99 -11.99
CA VAL A 25 -2.75 1.33 -10.70
C VAL A 25 -3.36 2.26 -9.65
N ALA A 26 -2.66 3.32 -9.24
CA ALA A 26 -2.98 4.09 -8.02
C ALA A 26 -4.43 4.60 -7.94
N ALA A 27 -4.91 5.28 -8.96
CA ALA A 27 -6.28 5.80 -8.98
C ALA A 27 -7.30 4.69 -9.21
N PRO A 28 -7.11 3.74 -10.15
CA PRO A 28 -7.96 2.56 -10.28
C PRO A 28 -8.11 1.75 -8.99
N ALA A 29 -7.02 1.56 -8.22
CA ALA A 29 -7.06 0.90 -6.92
C ALA A 29 -7.90 1.68 -5.89
N ALA A 30 -7.80 3.02 -5.86
CA ALA A 30 -8.64 3.84 -5.00
C ALA A 30 -10.13 3.68 -5.33
N VAL A 31 -10.47 3.65 -6.61
CA VAL A 31 -11.85 3.43 -7.06
C VAL A 31 -12.32 2.01 -6.79
N ARG A 32 -11.42 1.01 -6.86
CA ARG A 32 -11.72 -0.36 -6.42
C ARG A 32 -12.10 -0.38 -4.93
N CYS A 33 -11.39 0.33 -4.06
CA CYS A 33 -11.78 0.47 -2.65
C CYS A 33 -13.23 0.98 -2.52
N LEU A 34 -13.62 2.00 -3.30
CA LEU A 34 -14.99 2.51 -3.27
C LEU A 34 -16.00 1.48 -3.79
N SER A 35 -15.67 0.72 -4.84
CA SER A 35 -16.54 -0.30 -5.39
C SER A 35 -16.75 -1.48 -4.43
N GLU A 36 -15.71 -1.89 -3.70
CA GLU A 36 -15.79 -2.94 -2.69
C GLU A 36 -16.57 -2.48 -1.44
N MET A 37 -16.64 -1.18 -1.19
CA MET A 37 -17.55 -0.58 -0.19
C MET A 37 -18.99 -0.40 -0.69
N GLY A 38 -19.33 -0.83 -1.90
CA GLY A 38 -20.69 -0.85 -2.44
C GLY A 38 -21.05 0.27 -3.43
N ALA A 39 -20.11 1.13 -3.80
CA ALA A 39 -20.35 2.15 -4.83
C ALA A 39 -20.51 1.51 -6.22
N THR A 40 -21.40 2.07 -7.03
CA THR A 40 -21.51 1.74 -8.46
C THR A 40 -20.45 2.51 -9.24
N VAL A 41 -19.59 1.81 -9.95
CA VAL A 41 -18.46 2.41 -10.67
C VAL A 41 -18.58 2.21 -12.16
N ILE A 42 -18.44 3.30 -12.92
CA ILE A 42 -18.26 3.27 -14.38
C ILE A 42 -16.84 3.77 -14.68
N LYS A 43 -15.98 2.84 -15.11
CA LYS A 43 -14.64 3.17 -15.60
C LYS A 43 -14.71 3.50 -17.09
N THR A 44 -14.24 4.68 -17.45
CA THR A 44 -14.12 5.12 -18.83
C THR A 44 -12.69 4.93 -19.32
N GLU A 45 -12.54 4.27 -20.47
CA GLU A 45 -11.25 3.97 -21.09
C GLU A 45 -11.16 4.61 -22.48
N PRO A 46 -9.95 4.92 -23.00
CA PRO A 46 -9.77 5.22 -24.41
C PRO A 46 -10.14 4.01 -25.28
N LEU A 47 -10.38 4.20 -26.56
CA LEU A 47 -10.81 3.11 -27.46
C LEU A 47 -9.81 1.93 -27.56
N HIS A 48 -8.55 2.16 -27.21
CA HIS A 48 -7.51 1.12 -27.15
C HIS A 48 -7.36 0.48 -25.76
N GLY A 49 -8.21 0.85 -24.81
CA GLY A 49 -8.17 0.37 -23.44
C GLY A 49 -7.17 1.09 -22.53
N ASP A 50 -7.23 0.78 -21.24
CA ASP A 50 -6.24 1.22 -20.23
C ASP A 50 -4.87 0.62 -20.55
N ALA A 51 -3.81 1.40 -20.40
CA ALA A 51 -2.44 0.95 -20.62
C ALA A 51 -2.04 -0.24 -19.70
N GLN A 52 -2.66 -0.40 -18.53
CA GLN A 52 -2.46 -1.55 -17.64
C GLN A 52 -2.77 -2.88 -18.31
N ARG A 53 -3.70 -2.94 -19.25
CA ARG A 53 -4.08 -4.17 -20.00
C ARG A 53 -2.93 -4.81 -20.78
N THR A 54 -1.82 -4.10 -20.98
CA THR A 54 -0.64 -4.61 -21.70
C THR A 54 0.49 -5.03 -20.76
N GLN A 55 0.38 -4.81 -19.45
CA GLN A 55 1.50 -4.94 -18.52
C GLN A 55 1.66 -6.33 -17.90
N GLY A 56 0.64 -7.18 -17.91
CA GLY A 56 0.68 -8.51 -17.29
C GLY A 56 1.96 -9.30 -17.58
N PRO A 57 2.36 -9.52 -18.86
CA PRO A 57 3.59 -10.24 -19.19
C PRO A 57 4.87 -9.63 -18.62
N GLY A 58 4.93 -8.29 -18.51
CA GLY A 58 6.05 -7.57 -17.91
C GLY A 58 6.18 -7.82 -16.40
N PHE A 59 5.12 -8.21 -15.73
CA PHE A 59 5.07 -8.59 -14.32
C PHE A 59 5.14 -10.11 -14.10
N GLY A 60 5.26 -10.90 -15.17
CA GLY A 60 5.26 -12.34 -15.11
C GLY A 60 3.85 -12.97 -14.96
N CYS A 61 2.80 -12.20 -15.27
CA CYS A 61 1.42 -12.68 -15.26
C CYS A 61 0.97 -13.00 -16.68
N GLU A 62 0.35 -14.16 -16.87
CA GLU A 62 -0.28 -14.52 -18.15
C GLU A 62 -1.55 -13.72 -18.35
N LYS A 63 -1.90 -13.48 -19.61
CA LYS A 63 -3.15 -12.87 -20.05
C LYS A 63 -3.54 -13.36 -21.44
N ASN A 64 -4.81 -13.28 -21.76
CA ASN A 64 -5.35 -13.49 -23.11
C ASN A 64 -6.25 -12.30 -23.51
N ASP A 65 -7.04 -12.45 -24.56
CA ASP A 65 -7.93 -11.38 -25.04
C ASP A 65 -9.14 -11.15 -24.12
N TYR A 66 -9.47 -12.10 -23.26
CA TYR A 66 -10.67 -12.08 -22.39
C TYR A 66 -10.33 -12.00 -20.91
N GLU A 67 -9.17 -12.48 -20.51
CA GLU A 67 -8.75 -12.60 -19.11
C GLU A 67 -7.42 -11.88 -18.88
N ASP A 68 -7.40 -10.96 -17.95
CA ASP A 68 -6.21 -10.19 -17.57
C ASP A 68 -6.14 -10.04 -16.04
N PRO A 69 -5.57 -11.04 -15.34
CA PRO A 69 -5.48 -11.02 -13.89
C PRO A 69 -4.80 -9.77 -13.32
N THR A 70 -3.84 -9.19 -14.08
CA THR A 70 -3.13 -7.98 -13.64
C THR A 70 -4.03 -6.74 -13.71
N PHE A 71 -4.87 -6.64 -14.73
CA PHE A 71 -5.86 -5.57 -14.85
C PHE A 71 -6.96 -5.72 -13.80
N ASP A 72 -7.40 -6.94 -13.53
CA ASP A 72 -8.46 -7.25 -12.56
C ASP A 72 -8.07 -6.85 -11.13
N LEU A 73 -6.77 -6.89 -10.77
CA LEU A 73 -6.31 -6.43 -9.46
C LEU A 73 -6.83 -5.05 -9.06
N ASN A 74 -7.12 -4.18 -10.02
CA ASN A 74 -7.55 -2.81 -9.74
C ASN A 74 -8.90 -2.46 -10.35
N ASN A 75 -9.53 -3.40 -11.09
CA ASN A 75 -10.72 -3.11 -11.87
C ASN A 75 -11.89 -4.08 -11.67
N THR A 76 -11.78 -4.99 -10.70
CA THR A 76 -12.91 -5.82 -10.26
C THR A 76 -14.09 -4.96 -9.82
N ASN A 77 -15.30 -5.47 -10.06
CA ASN A 77 -16.57 -4.86 -9.66
C ASN A 77 -16.84 -3.48 -10.31
N LYS A 78 -16.25 -3.20 -11.48
CA LYS A 78 -16.49 -1.98 -12.26
C LYS A 78 -17.21 -2.30 -13.56
N ASP A 79 -18.09 -1.43 -14.00
CA ASP A 79 -18.60 -1.42 -15.38
C ASP A 79 -17.61 -0.66 -16.25
N LEU A 80 -17.25 -1.20 -17.42
CA LEU A 80 -16.22 -0.67 -18.30
C LEU A 80 -16.83 -0.13 -19.58
N VAL A 81 -16.41 1.07 -19.98
CA VAL A 81 -16.91 1.73 -21.19
C VAL A 81 -15.75 2.40 -21.93
N ALA A 82 -15.59 2.11 -23.23
CA ALA A 82 -14.61 2.77 -24.08
C ALA A 82 -15.21 4.04 -24.71
N ILE A 83 -14.54 5.19 -24.54
CA ILE A 83 -15.02 6.51 -25.01
C ILE A 83 -13.91 7.25 -25.75
N ASN A 84 -14.22 7.79 -26.93
CA ASN A 84 -13.33 8.76 -27.59
C ASN A 84 -13.63 10.19 -27.09
N LEU A 85 -12.92 10.67 -26.10
CA LEU A 85 -13.12 12.02 -25.57
C LEU A 85 -12.65 13.17 -26.49
N LYS A 86 -12.06 12.84 -27.65
CA LYS A 86 -11.75 13.84 -28.69
C LYS A 86 -12.92 14.05 -29.66
N ASP A 87 -13.89 13.17 -29.61
CA ASP A 87 -15.14 13.25 -30.38
C ASP A 87 -16.20 14.01 -29.59
N GLU A 88 -17.02 14.81 -30.29
CA GLU A 88 -18.05 15.62 -29.65
C GLU A 88 -19.11 14.75 -28.93
N ASP A 89 -19.53 13.66 -29.56
CA ASP A 89 -20.54 12.78 -28.98
C ASP A 89 -19.96 11.96 -27.80
N GLY A 90 -18.67 11.58 -27.88
CA GLY A 90 -17.97 10.98 -26.76
C GLY A 90 -17.89 11.91 -25.53
N MET A 91 -17.61 13.20 -25.76
CA MET A 91 -17.60 14.20 -24.68
C MET A 91 -19.01 14.48 -24.14
N LYS A 92 -20.03 14.54 -24.99
CA LYS A 92 -21.43 14.66 -24.55
C LYS A 92 -21.84 13.47 -23.67
N PHE A 93 -21.42 12.26 -24.05
CA PHE A 93 -21.68 11.06 -23.24
C PHE A 93 -20.98 11.11 -21.89
N MET A 94 -19.70 11.51 -21.86
CA MET A 94 -18.97 11.72 -20.60
C MET A 94 -19.69 12.74 -19.68
N LYS A 95 -20.10 13.89 -20.22
CA LYS A 95 -20.83 14.91 -19.46
C LYS A 95 -22.16 14.39 -18.90
N LYS A 96 -22.85 13.54 -19.65
CA LYS A 96 -24.08 12.87 -19.19
C LYS A 96 -23.80 11.91 -18.02
N LEU A 97 -22.69 11.16 -18.05
CA LEU A 97 -22.28 10.32 -16.92
C LEU A 97 -21.97 11.18 -15.67
N LEU A 98 -21.25 12.29 -15.85
CA LEU A 98 -20.87 13.18 -14.76
C LEU A 98 -22.06 13.88 -14.10
N ALA A 99 -23.09 14.21 -14.88
CA ALA A 99 -24.32 14.84 -14.38
C ALA A 99 -25.09 13.95 -13.37
N ASP A 100 -24.95 12.63 -13.49
CA ASP A 100 -25.60 11.64 -12.62
C ASP A 100 -24.64 11.02 -11.59
N ALA A 101 -23.39 11.45 -11.56
CA ALA A 101 -22.37 10.92 -10.70
C ALA A 101 -22.26 11.71 -9.36
N ASP A 102 -21.79 11.03 -8.33
CA ASP A 102 -21.43 11.60 -7.04
C ASP A 102 -19.95 11.97 -6.98
N VAL A 103 -19.12 11.16 -7.64
CA VAL A 103 -17.65 11.27 -7.63
C VAL A 103 -17.11 11.11 -9.04
N PHE A 104 -16.18 11.97 -9.40
CA PHE A 104 -15.37 11.88 -10.60
C PHE A 104 -13.90 11.71 -10.22
N VAL A 105 -13.28 10.60 -10.61
CA VAL A 105 -11.88 10.29 -10.27
C VAL A 105 -11.02 10.32 -11.52
N VAL A 106 -9.90 11.04 -11.44
CA VAL A 106 -8.96 11.22 -12.56
C VAL A 106 -7.50 11.02 -12.11
N ASN A 107 -6.62 10.64 -13.05
CA ASN A 107 -5.17 10.71 -12.88
C ASN A 107 -4.43 11.31 -14.08
N LEU A 108 -5.17 11.90 -14.99
CA LEU A 108 -4.60 12.68 -16.09
C LEU A 108 -3.93 13.96 -15.55
N ARG A 109 -2.91 14.46 -16.27
CA ARG A 109 -2.25 15.72 -15.93
C ARG A 109 -3.15 16.91 -16.20
N ASP A 110 -2.98 17.99 -15.44
CA ASP A 110 -3.80 19.21 -15.52
C ASP A 110 -3.92 19.76 -16.94
N LYS A 111 -2.83 19.75 -17.71
CA LYS A 111 -2.85 20.22 -19.10
C LYS A 111 -3.81 19.41 -19.98
N ALA A 112 -3.88 18.09 -19.76
CA ALA A 112 -4.80 17.22 -20.51
C ALA A 112 -6.24 17.44 -20.05
N LEU A 113 -6.47 17.52 -18.74
CA LEU A 113 -7.79 17.81 -18.16
C LEU A 113 -8.35 19.15 -18.64
N LYS A 114 -7.56 20.22 -18.60
CA LYS A 114 -7.95 21.55 -19.11
C LYS A 114 -8.28 21.52 -20.60
N LYS A 115 -7.49 20.80 -21.40
CA LYS A 115 -7.78 20.65 -22.84
C LYS A 115 -9.11 19.93 -23.12
N LEU A 116 -9.50 19.01 -22.24
CA LEU A 116 -10.75 18.25 -22.33
C LEU A 116 -11.94 18.98 -21.65
N GLY A 117 -11.69 20.06 -20.89
CA GLY A 117 -12.72 20.70 -20.06
C GLY A 117 -13.20 19.80 -18.91
N LEU A 118 -12.29 18.98 -18.37
CA LEU A 118 -12.54 18.04 -17.29
C LEU A 118 -11.73 18.39 -16.02
N ASP A 119 -11.09 19.56 -16.00
CA ASP A 119 -10.42 20.11 -14.81
C ASP A 119 -11.42 20.53 -13.73
N TRP A 120 -10.90 20.68 -12.50
CA TRP A 120 -11.71 21.01 -11.34
C TRP A 120 -12.60 22.26 -11.56
N GLU A 121 -12.00 23.35 -12.04
CA GLU A 121 -12.70 24.63 -12.19
C GLU A 121 -13.88 24.53 -13.15
N THR A 122 -13.67 23.84 -14.27
CA THR A 122 -14.71 23.61 -15.29
C THR A 122 -15.80 22.69 -14.76
N ILE A 123 -15.43 21.56 -14.16
CA ILE A 123 -16.37 20.56 -13.68
C ILE A 123 -17.16 21.05 -12.49
N HIS A 124 -16.55 21.74 -11.55
CA HIS A 124 -17.24 22.29 -10.38
C HIS A 124 -18.24 23.38 -10.74
N ALA A 125 -17.94 24.20 -11.76
CA ALA A 125 -18.88 25.20 -12.25
C ALA A 125 -20.12 24.58 -12.91
N GLU A 126 -19.93 23.44 -13.60
CA GLU A 126 -21.03 22.75 -14.32
C GLU A 126 -21.81 21.80 -13.38
N PHE A 127 -21.12 21.11 -12.47
CA PHE A 127 -21.67 20.11 -11.55
C PHE A 127 -21.22 20.41 -10.11
N PRO A 128 -21.79 21.41 -9.42
CA PRO A 128 -21.33 21.85 -8.09
C PRO A 128 -21.44 20.79 -7.00
N HIS A 129 -22.27 19.76 -7.18
CA HIS A 129 -22.44 18.64 -6.24
C HIS A 129 -21.38 17.56 -6.37
N LEU A 130 -20.68 17.52 -7.51
CA LEU A 130 -19.76 16.44 -7.85
C LEU A 130 -18.46 16.58 -7.06
N ILE A 131 -18.03 15.50 -6.40
CA ILE A 131 -16.69 15.41 -5.82
C ILE A 131 -15.72 15.10 -6.94
N TRP A 132 -14.74 15.98 -7.12
CA TRP A 132 -13.68 15.80 -8.10
C TRP A 132 -12.40 15.34 -7.41
N ALA A 133 -11.91 14.14 -7.74
CA ALA A 133 -10.78 13.51 -7.07
C ALA A 133 -9.63 13.23 -8.04
N GLN A 134 -8.39 13.59 -7.67
CA GLN A 134 -7.22 13.37 -8.52
C GLN A 134 -6.08 12.66 -7.79
N MET A 135 -5.56 11.61 -8.42
CA MET A 135 -4.28 11.00 -8.08
C MET A 135 -3.16 11.62 -8.91
N ARG A 136 -2.08 12.05 -8.24
CA ARG A 136 -0.90 12.67 -8.89
C ARG A 136 0.38 11.93 -8.52
N GLY A 137 1.45 12.12 -9.31
CA GLY A 137 2.78 11.68 -8.93
C GLY A 137 3.37 12.58 -7.84
N TYR A 138 3.31 13.88 -8.09
CA TYR A 138 3.76 14.94 -7.18
C TYR A 138 2.59 15.85 -6.80
N GLY A 139 2.85 16.84 -5.96
CA GLY A 139 1.83 17.78 -5.50
C GLY A 139 1.24 18.68 -6.59
N GLU A 140 0.25 19.48 -6.24
CA GLU A 140 -0.40 20.46 -7.13
C GLU A 140 0.47 21.70 -7.40
N PHE A 141 1.46 21.95 -6.55
CA PHE A 141 2.29 23.14 -6.56
C PHE A 141 3.78 22.76 -6.70
N GLY A 142 4.61 23.74 -7.00
CA GLY A 142 6.02 23.57 -7.12
C GLY A 142 6.49 23.15 -8.54
N PRO A 143 7.80 23.02 -8.74
CA PRO A 143 8.39 22.82 -10.08
C PRO A 143 8.05 21.45 -10.68
N GLU A 144 7.76 20.44 -9.85
CA GLU A 144 7.51 19.06 -10.29
C GLU A 144 6.04 18.73 -10.51
N LYS A 145 5.12 19.69 -10.34
CA LYS A 145 3.66 19.45 -10.40
C LYS A 145 3.21 18.77 -11.71
N ASP A 146 3.89 19.04 -12.81
CA ASP A 146 3.58 18.50 -14.14
C ASP A 146 4.58 17.43 -14.61
N SER A 147 5.53 17.05 -13.75
CA SER A 147 6.53 16.01 -14.07
C SER A 147 5.87 14.65 -14.22
N PRO A 148 6.40 13.79 -15.13
CA PRO A 148 5.95 12.40 -15.22
C PRO A 148 6.17 11.67 -13.89
N GLY A 149 5.14 10.98 -13.43
CA GLY A 149 5.18 10.32 -12.14
C GLY A 149 4.58 8.91 -12.19
N TYR A 150 5.35 7.94 -11.70
CA TYR A 150 4.94 6.57 -11.42
C TYR A 150 5.42 6.19 -10.02
N ASP A 151 4.89 5.13 -9.46
CA ASP A 151 5.25 4.58 -8.17
C ASP A 151 6.78 4.53 -7.95
N ALA A 152 7.49 3.87 -8.86
CA ALA A 152 8.94 3.69 -8.74
C ALA A 152 9.72 5.01 -8.63
N VAL A 153 9.28 6.09 -9.29
CA VAL A 153 10.01 7.36 -9.29
C VAL A 153 9.51 8.34 -8.24
N CYS A 154 8.20 8.38 -7.98
CA CYS A 154 7.63 9.33 -7.01
C CYS A 154 7.68 8.80 -5.58
N TRP A 155 7.19 7.58 -5.37
CA TRP A 155 7.10 6.97 -4.06
C TRP A 155 8.40 6.30 -3.66
N ALA A 156 8.92 5.39 -4.48
CA ALA A 156 10.08 4.60 -4.10
C ALA A 156 11.39 5.41 -4.15
N ALA A 157 11.68 6.10 -5.27
CA ALA A 157 12.95 6.82 -5.43
C ALA A 157 12.92 8.17 -4.70
N ARG A 158 12.04 9.11 -5.08
CA ARG A 158 12.02 10.45 -4.48
C ARG A 158 11.51 10.44 -3.03
N GLY A 159 10.56 9.55 -2.71
CA GLY A 159 10.08 9.33 -1.34
C GLY A 159 11.09 8.65 -0.42
N GLY A 160 12.22 8.20 -0.95
CA GLY A 160 13.33 7.61 -0.18
C GLY A 160 13.15 6.14 0.20
N VAL A 161 11.99 5.55 -0.08
CA VAL A 161 11.61 4.21 0.40
C VAL A 161 12.56 3.13 -0.11
N ALA A 162 12.90 3.14 -1.40
CA ALA A 162 13.84 2.18 -1.98
C ALA A 162 15.25 2.26 -1.36
N ASN A 163 15.61 3.41 -0.80
CA ASN A 163 16.90 3.59 -0.14
C ASN A 163 16.88 3.10 1.32
N VAL A 164 15.74 3.15 2.01
CA VAL A 164 15.66 2.74 3.42
C VAL A 164 15.35 1.25 3.60
N PHE A 165 14.68 0.60 2.65
CA PHE A 165 14.43 -0.85 2.66
C PHE A 165 15.60 -1.67 2.13
N ARG A 166 16.80 -1.43 2.65
CA ARG A 166 18.00 -2.21 2.34
C ARG A 166 18.89 -2.32 3.57
N GLU A 167 19.75 -3.29 3.59
CA GLU A 167 20.86 -3.34 4.54
C GLU A 167 21.82 -2.16 4.28
N LYS A 168 22.36 -1.57 5.33
CA LYS A 168 23.36 -0.49 5.19
C LYS A 168 24.52 -0.93 4.29
N ASP A 169 25.00 -0.03 3.46
CA ASP A 169 26.11 -0.25 2.52
C ASP A 169 25.84 -1.24 1.36
N GLN A 170 24.59 -1.71 1.23
CA GLN A 170 24.17 -2.47 0.05
C GLN A 170 23.59 -1.56 -1.04
N SER A 171 23.52 -2.07 -2.27
CA SER A 171 22.85 -1.37 -3.37
C SER A 171 21.38 -1.11 -3.03
N PRO A 172 20.78 -0.01 -3.53
CA PRO A 172 19.33 0.21 -3.41
C PRO A 172 18.53 -0.97 -3.92
N ALA A 173 17.47 -1.31 -3.20
CA ALA A 173 16.55 -2.35 -3.64
C ALA A 173 15.63 -1.84 -4.75
N ILE A 174 15.19 -2.75 -5.63
CA ILE A 174 14.08 -2.48 -6.53
C ILE A 174 12.80 -2.61 -5.70
N ALA A 175 12.01 -1.54 -5.63
CA ALA A 175 10.72 -1.58 -4.95
C ALA A 175 9.77 -2.55 -5.67
N PRO A 176 8.96 -3.34 -4.94
CA PRO A 176 7.88 -4.09 -5.55
C PRO A 176 6.91 -3.16 -6.29
N GLN A 177 6.38 -3.63 -7.41
CA GLN A 177 5.44 -2.85 -8.23
C GLN A 177 4.17 -2.54 -7.43
N ALA A 178 3.59 -1.37 -7.65
CA ALA A 178 2.33 -0.91 -7.07
C ALA A 178 2.33 -0.74 -5.53
N PHE A 179 3.47 -0.87 -4.85
CA PHE A 179 3.51 -0.80 -3.39
C PHE A 179 3.11 0.59 -2.88
N GLY A 180 3.62 1.64 -3.48
CA GLY A 180 3.23 3.01 -3.17
C GLY A 180 1.89 3.40 -3.77
N ASP A 181 1.55 2.88 -4.96
CA ASP A 181 0.26 3.09 -5.60
C ASP A 181 -0.89 2.67 -4.67
N ASN A 182 -0.81 1.46 -4.09
CA ASN A 182 -1.84 0.95 -3.19
C ASN A 182 -1.92 1.73 -1.86
N ASN A 183 -0.78 2.23 -1.34
CA ASN A 183 -0.78 3.13 -0.19
C ASN A 183 -1.51 4.44 -0.51
N ALA A 184 -1.18 5.08 -1.61
CA ALA A 184 -1.83 6.32 -2.05
C ALA A 184 -3.31 6.10 -2.39
N ALA A 185 -3.67 4.93 -2.92
CA ALA A 185 -5.04 4.55 -3.23
C ALA A 185 -5.96 4.60 -1.99
N CYS A 186 -5.53 3.99 -0.89
CA CYS A 186 -6.29 4.03 0.38
C CYS A 186 -6.46 5.46 0.89
N MET A 187 -5.43 6.31 0.74
CA MET A 187 -5.52 7.72 1.14
C MET A 187 -6.51 8.51 0.28
N LEU A 188 -6.52 8.28 -1.05
CA LEU A 188 -7.48 8.91 -1.95
C LEU A 188 -8.90 8.45 -1.66
N ALA A 189 -9.12 7.16 -1.45
CA ALA A 189 -10.42 6.61 -1.09
C ALA A 189 -10.95 7.22 0.22
N GLY A 190 -10.10 7.31 1.24
CA GLY A 190 -10.43 7.98 2.51
C GLY A 190 -10.79 9.46 2.33
N GLY A 191 -10.04 10.19 1.50
CA GLY A 191 -10.34 11.59 1.16
C GLY A 191 -11.69 11.74 0.44
N ILE A 192 -12.01 10.85 -0.49
CA ILE A 192 -13.29 10.82 -1.18
C ILE A 192 -14.44 10.55 -0.19
N CYS A 193 -14.30 9.58 0.71
CA CYS A 193 -15.29 9.30 1.74
C CYS A 193 -15.52 10.51 2.65
N ALA A 194 -14.48 11.22 3.05
CA ALA A 194 -14.57 12.45 3.84
C ALA A 194 -15.31 13.56 3.08
N ALA A 195 -15.04 13.73 1.78
CA ALA A 195 -15.74 14.70 0.92
C ALA A 195 -17.22 14.32 0.72
N LEU A 196 -17.55 13.03 0.54
CA LEU A 196 -18.93 12.54 0.49
C LEU A 196 -19.66 12.89 1.80
N PHE A 197 -19.04 12.63 2.95
CA PHE A 197 -19.62 12.99 4.25
C PHE A 197 -19.82 14.50 4.38
N ASN A 198 -18.84 15.33 3.98
CA ASN A 198 -18.96 16.79 4.00
C ASN A 198 -20.12 17.25 3.11
N ARG A 199 -20.27 16.67 1.93
CA ARG A 199 -21.36 16.98 0.99
C ARG A 199 -22.76 16.75 1.59
N THR A 200 -22.94 15.74 2.45
CA THR A 200 -24.24 15.51 3.12
C THR A 200 -24.67 16.71 3.99
N ARG A 201 -23.71 17.53 4.43
CA ARG A 201 -23.94 18.70 5.28
C ARG A 201 -24.02 20.00 4.49
N THR A 202 -23.31 20.10 3.39
CA THR A 202 -23.15 21.35 2.61
C THR A 202 -23.99 21.36 1.33
N GLY A 203 -24.31 20.20 0.80
CA GLY A 203 -24.92 20.04 -0.53
C GLY A 203 -23.94 20.27 -1.68
N VAL A 204 -22.67 20.62 -1.39
CA VAL A 204 -21.67 21.00 -2.39
C VAL A 204 -20.55 19.97 -2.42
N GLY A 205 -20.11 19.62 -3.62
CA GLY A 205 -18.95 18.76 -3.86
C GLY A 205 -17.64 19.43 -3.47
N ASP A 206 -16.59 18.66 -3.45
CA ASP A 206 -15.27 19.12 -3.01
C ASP A 206 -14.17 18.61 -3.95
N LYS A 207 -12.99 19.22 -3.86
CA LYS A 207 -11.77 18.80 -4.56
C LYS A 207 -10.91 17.95 -3.64
N VAL A 208 -10.63 16.72 -4.04
CA VAL A 208 -9.77 15.80 -3.30
C VAL A 208 -8.53 15.50 -4.12
N VAL A 209 -7.35 15.78 -3.60
CA VAL A 209 -6.08 15.51 -4.30
C VAL A 209 -5.13 14.74 -3.39
N THR A 210 -4.59 13.65 -3.92
CA THR A 210 -3.54 12.85 -3.28
C THR A 210 -2.40 12.66 -4.27
N ASN A 211 -1.20 12.43 -3.78
CA ASN A 211 -0.04 12.15 -4.63
C ASN A 211 0.89 11.09 -4.02
N LEU A 212 1.59 10.37 -4.90
CA LEU A 212 2.49 9.29 -4.52
C LEU A 212 3.64 9.75 -3.62
N TYR A 213 4.20 10.95 -3.90
CA TYR A 213 5.30 11.50 -3.10
C TYR A 213 4.87 11.84 -1.67
N ALA A 214 3.70 12.47 -1.49
CA ALA A 214 3.18 12.75 -0.15
C ALA A 214 2.85 11.47 0.62
N ALA A 215 2.31 10.46 -0.06
CA ALA A 215 2.06 9.15 0.52
C ALA A 215 3.36 8.49 1.04
N ALA A 216 4.46 8.61 0.30
CA ALA A 216 5.77 8.11 0.73
C ALA A 216 6.31 8.84 1.97
N ILE A 217 6.18 10.18 2.00
CA ILE A 217 6.59 10.99 3.15
C ILE A 217 5.80 10.60 4.39
N PHE A 218 4.49 10.44 4.27
CA PHE A 218 3.63 10.03 5.39
C PHE A 218 3.95 8.60 5.86
N ALA A 219 4.16 7.67 4.95
CA ALA A 219 4.55 6.30 5.29
C ALA A 219 5.93 6.20 5.98
N SER A 220 6.79 7.21 5.80
CA SER A 220 8.16 7.26 6.35
C SER A 220 8.33 8.30 7.47
N ASP A 221 7.24 8.80 8.06
CA ASP A 221 7.19 9.96 8.97
C ASP A 221 8.15 9.85 10.14
N ILE A 222 8.16 8.72 10.86
CA ILE A 222 9.07 8.45 12.00
C ILE A 222 10.54 8.48 11.57
N GLY A 223 10.85 7.86 10.41
CA GLY A 223 12.21 7.84 9.88
C GLY A 223 12.71 9.23 9.51
N ILE A 224 11.87 10.00 8.81
CA ILE A 224 12.16 11.38 8.42
C ILE A 224 12.29 12.28 9.65
N CYS A 225 11.45 12.10 10.66
CA CYS A 225 11.55 12.81 11.92
C CYS A 225 12.87 12.47 12.64
N ALA A 226 13.16 11.19 12.82
CA ALA A 226 14.35 10.71 13.53
C ALA A 226 15.67 11.16 12.86
N GLN A 227 15.70 11.27 11.53
CA GLN A 227 16.86 11.77 10.78
C GLN A 227 17.24 13.19 11.21
N GLN A 228 16.28 14.04 11.58
CA GLN A 228 16.53 15.41 12.05
C GLN A 228 17.21 15.45 13.44
N PHE A 229 17.16 14.33 14.18
CA PHE A 229 17.80 14.16 15.49
C PHE A 229 19.04 13.25 15.42
N GLY A 230 19.62 13.06 14.24
CA GLY A 230 20.86 12.33 14.03
C GLY A 230 20.71 10.82 13.85
N ALA A 231 19.49 10.32 13.67
CA ALA A 231 19.34 8.95 13.20
C ALA A 231 19.87 8.84 11.76
N ASP A 232 20.53 7.73 11.45
CA ASP A 232 21.07 7.45 10.13
C ASP A 232 20.29 6.31 9.46
N TYR A 233 19.99 6.44 8.16
CA TYR A 233 19.28 5.46 7.34
C TYR A 233 19.99 5.25 6.00
N PRO A 234 20.02 4.04 5.46
CA PRO A 234 19.41 2.80 5.97
C PRO A 234 20.11 2.27 7.23
N LYS A 235 19.38 1.47 8.01
CA LYS A 235 19.93 0.77 9.18
C LYS A 235 20.68 -0.48 8.75
N SER A 236 21.67 -0.89 9.56
CA SER A 236 22.20 -2.26 9.51
C SER A 236 21.49 -3.12 10.54
N ARG A 237 21.04 -4.32 10.17
CA ARG A 237 20.46 -5.25 11.13
C ARG A 237 21.49 -5.72 12.19
N THR A 238 22.79 -5.58 11.91
CA THR A 238 23.85 -5.89 12.87
C THR A 238 24.22 -4.71 13.77
N ASP A 239 23.52 -3.58 13.63
CA ASP A 239 23.78 -2.33 14.39
C ASP A 239 22.49 -1.54 14.66
N VAL A 240 21.37 -2.23 14.92
CA VAL A 240 20.12 -1.54 15.29
C VAL A 240 20.17 -1.05 16.74
N PRO A 241 19.54 0.10 17.04
CA PRO A 241 19.53 0.63 18.42
C PRO A 241 18.80 -0.26 19.43
N ASN A 242 17.77 -0.99 19.00
CA ASN A 242 17.03 -1.93 19.81
C ASN A 242 17.16 -3.36 19.25
N PRO A 243 18.00 -4.21 19.85
CA PRO A 243 18.17 -5.60 19.41
C PRO A 243 16.88 -6.45 19.43
N PHE A 244 15.88 -6.06 20.23
CA PHE A 244 14.58 -6.75 20.29
C PHE A 244 13.58 -6.25 19.24
N ASN A 245 14.00 -5.36 18.35
CA ASN A 245 13.26 -4.96 17.17
C ASN A 245 14.13 -5.20 15.94
N ASN A 246 14.27 -6.48 15.56
CA ASN A 246 15.22 -6.89 14.56
C ASN A 246 14.89 -8.27 13.98
N THR A 247 15.62 -8.68 12.95
CA THR A 247 15.50 -9.98 12.31
C THR A 247 16.67 -10.90 12.66
N TYR A 248 16.37 -12.19 12.86
CA TYR A 248 17.35 -13.20 13.21
C TYR A 248 17.14 -14.48 12.40
N ARG A 249 18.23 -15.23 12.16
CA ARG A 249 18.20 -16.47 11.37
C ARG A 249 18.26 -17.66 12.30
N THR A 250 17.33 -18.58 12.15
CA THR A 250 17.22 -19.80 12.95
C THR A 250 18.09 -20.93 12.40
N SER A 251 18.29 -22.01 13.18
CA SER A 251 19.13 -23.14 12.77
C SER A 251 18.64 -23.88 11.52
N ASP A 252 17.34 -23.78 11.20
CA ASP A 252 16.71 -24.36 10.01
C ASP A 252 16.56 -23.36 8.86
N ASP A 253 17.40 -22.34 8.86
CA ASP A 253 17.55 -21.36 7.77
C ASP A 253 16.33 -20.49 7.50
N LYS A 254 15.48 -20.29 8.49
CA LYS A 254 14.34 -19.39 8.43
C LYS A 254 14.66 -18.06 9.10
N TRP A 255 14.09 -16.97 8.58
CA TRP A 255 14.19 -15.67 9.20
C TRP A 255 12.96 -15.40 10.06
N ILE A 256 13.21 -14.88 11.27
CA ILE A 256 12.19 -14.43 12.22
C ILE A 256 12.38 -12.96 12.53
N TYR A 257 11.28 -12.19 12.55
CA TYR A 257 11.24 -10.84 13.04
C TYR A 257 10.69 -10.84 14.46
N ILE A 258 11.39 -10.25 15.41
CA ILE A 258 10.88 -9.95 16.75
C ILE A 258 10.69 -8.44 16.88
N CYS A 259 9.63 -8.01 17.55
CA CYS A 259 9.33 -6.59 17.73
C CYS A 259 8.88 -6.30 19.17
N MET A 260 9.84 -5.90 20.02
CA MET A 260 9.58 -5.50 21.40
C MET A 260 10.10 -4.09 21.67
N PRO A 261 9.25 -3.05 21.45
CA PRO A 261 9.67 -1.66 21.60
C PRO A 261 10.08 -1.30 23.03
N GLN A 262 9.49 -1.96 24.03
CA GLN A 262 9.78 -1.73 25.46
C GLN A 262 10.96 -2.60 25.90
N TYR A 263 12.13 -2.38 25.35
CA TYR A 263 13.36 -3.14 25.61
C TYR A 263 13.63 -3.36 27.10
N ASP A 264 13.67 -2.28 27.87
CA ASP A 264 14.04 -2.30 29.28
C ASP A 264 13.12 -3.20 30.12
N LYS A 265 11.82 -3.12 29.85
CA LYS A 265 10.80 -3.92 30.55
C LYS A 265 10.98 -5.42 30.34
N TYR A 266 11.39 -5.82 29.16
CA TYR A 266 11.46 -7.21 28.77
C TYR A 266 12.88 -7.79 28.78
N TYR A 267 13.89 -6.96 29.02
CA TYR A 267 15.30 -7.35 28.95
C TYR A 267 15.61 -8.60 29.75
N ALA A 268 15.29 -8.60 31.06
CA ALA A 268 15.60 -9.72 31.95
C ALA A 268 14.93 -11.05 31.49
N MET A 269 13.71 -10.97 31.03
CA MET A 269 12.97 -12.12 30.50
C MET A 269 13.63 -12.63 29.21
N MET A 270 13.94 -11.74 28.27
CA MET A 270 14.58 -12.10 27.01
C MET A 270 15.97 -12.69 27.21
N MET A 271 16.78 -12.12 28.11
CA MET A 271 18.11 -12.69 28.43
C MET A 271 18.00 -14.12 28.97
N LYS A 272 17.04 -14.40 29.85
CA LYS A 272 16.81 -15.77 30.34
C LYS A 272 16.38 -16.71 29.20
N LEU A 273 15.47 -16.25 28.33
CA LEU A 273 14.98 -16.99 27.20
C LEU A 273 16.10 -17.35 26.20
N PHE A 274 17.04 -16.44 25.98
CA PHE A 274 18.21 -16.66 25.13
C PHE A 274 19.38 -17.36 25.85
N GLY A 275 19.19 -17.85 27.09
CA GLY A 275 20.21 -18.56 27.85
C GLY A 275 21.36 -17.69 28.34
N ARG A 276 21.09 -16.38 28.52
CA ARG A 276 22.06 -15.39 28.96
C ARG A 276 21.70 -14.85 30.35
N GLN A 277 21.42 -15.74 31.28
CA GLN A 277 21.13 -15.39 32.70
C GLN A 277 22.23 -14.55 33.33
N ASP A 278 23.48 -14.75 32.92
CA ASP A 278 24.65 -13.97 33.31
C ASP A 278 24.56 -12.48 32.98
N GLN A 279 23.69 -12.10 32.02
CA GLN A 279 23.54 -10.73 31.52
C GLN A 279 22.33 -9.97 32.12
N VAL A 280 21.46 -10.63 32.87
CA VAL A 280 20.20 -10.05 33.36
C VAL A 280 20.43 -8.73 34.15
N ASP A 281 21.49 -8.65 34.95
CA ASP A 281 21.81 -7.48 35.75
C ASP A 281 22.92 -6.59 35.16
N ASN A 282 23.28 -6.81 33.88
CA ASN A 282 24.32 -6.06 33.20
C ASN A 282 23.88 -4.60 32.97
N VAL A 283 24.48 -3.69 33.72
CA VAL A 283 24.15 -2.26 33.74
C VAL A 283 24.36 -1.56 32.39
N ASP A 284 25.25 -2.06 31.54
CA ASP A 284 25.59 -1.48 30.26
C ASP A 284 24.58 -1.85 29.17
N THR A 285 23.78 -2.91 29.36
CA THR A 285 22.93 -3.47 28.35
C THR A 285 21.45 -3.61 28.73
N ARG A 286 21.11 -3.50 30.02
CA ARG A 286 19.76 -3.79 30.55
C ARG A 286 18.66 -2.78 30.15
N ASP A 287 19.04 -1.61 29.68
CA ASP A 287 18.12 -0.59 29.20
C ASP A 287 18.70 0.15 27.96
N LEU A 288 17.82 0.74 27.15
CA LEU A 288 18.21 1.39 25.89
C LEU A 288 19.15 2.57 26.06
N SER A 289 19.05 3.32 27.17
CA SER A 289 19.90 4.49 27.42
C SER A 289 21.33 4.08 27.70
N HIS A 290 21.53 3.07 28.56
CA HIS A 290 22.83 2.49 28.84
C HIS A 290 23.40 1.74 27.64
N LEU A 291 22.57 0.98 26.94
CA LEU A 291 22.95 0.28 25.70
C LEU A 291 23.50 1.26 24.66
N LYS A 292 22.81 2.39 24.45
CA LYS A 292 23.26 3.46 23.55
C LYS A 292 24.57 4.10 24.03
N ALA A 293 24.67 4.38 25.35
CA ALA A 293 25.86 5.02 25.94
C ALA A 293 27.08 4.12 25.89
N SER A 294 26.92 2.81 26.14
CA SER A 294 28.00 1.83 26.12
C SER A 294 28.40 1.40 24.68
N GLY A 295 27.52 1.59 23.66
CA GLY A 295 27.73 1.11 22.31
C GLY A 295 27.70 -0.40 22.17
N LYS A 296 27.10 -1.13 23.12
CA LYS A 296 27.09 -2.60 23.18
C LYS A 296 25.91 -3.26 22.43
N ASN A 297 25.16 -2.48 21.66
CA ASN A 297 24.05 -3.03 20.85
C ASN A 297 24.52 -4.19 19.94
N LYS A 298 25.67 -4.09 19.30
CA LYS A 298 26.25 -5.16 18.47
C LYS A 298 26.57 -6.42 19.26
N GLU A 299 27.03 -6.27 20.49
CA GLU A 299 27.34 -7.40 21.39
C GLU A 299 26.03 -8.14 21.73
N VAL A 300 24.98 -7.39 22.11
CA VAL A 300 23.65 -7.98 22.39
C VAL A 300 23.09 -8.66 21.14
N ILE A 301 23.18 -8.03 19.97
CA ILE A 301 22.76 -8.66 18.71
C ILE A 301 23.49 -9.98 18.49
N GLY A 302 24.80 -10.01 18.72
CA GLY A 302 25.60 -11.24 18.59
C GLY A 302 25.11 -12.35 19.53
N TRP A 303 24.73 -12.06 20.76
CA TRP A 303 24.16 -13.05 21.70
C TRP A 303 22.84 -13.63 21.18
N LEU A 304 22.00 -12.78 20.60
CA LEU A 304 20.75 -13.23 20.01
C LEU A 304 20.98 -14.07 18.75
N GLU A 305 21.90 -13.65 17.88
CA GLU A 305 22.27 -14.45 16.70
C GLU A 305 22.77 -15.85 17.08
N GLU A 306 23.65 -15.95 18.08
CA GLU A 306 24.13 -17.24 18.59
C GLU A 306 22.99 -18.10 19.15
N ALA A 307 22.04 -17.50 19.87
CA ALA A 307 20.91 -18.20 20.44
C ALA A 307 19.96 -18.71 19.33
N PHE A 308 19.57 -17.83 18.41
CA PHE A 308 18.67 -18.19 17.29
C PHE A 308 19.25 -19.30 16.41
N ALA A 309 20.55 -19.28 16.13
CA ALA A 309 21.24 -20.28 15.34
C ALA A 309 21.29 -21.68 15.98
N LYS A 310 20.97 -21.84 17.27
CA LYS A 310 20.97 -23.11 17.97
C LYS A 310 19.67 -23.89 17.87
N GLN A 311 18.56 -23.23 17.57
CA GLN A 311 17.24 -23.84 17.60
C GLN A 311 16.48 -23.55 16.30
N PRO A 312 15.57 -24.47 15.86
CA PRO A 312 14.74 -24.25 14.69
C PRO A 312 13.64 -23.22 14.96
N PHE A 313 13.05 -22.71 13.89
CA PHE A 313 12.00 -21.69 13.91
C PHE A 313 10.83 -22.06 14.84
N GLU A 314 10.32 -23.30 14.76
CA GLU A 314 9.17 -23.74 15.55
C GLU A 314 9.43 -23.68 17.06
N TYR A 315 10.65 -24.04 17.49
CA TYR A 315 11.05 -23.90 18.90
C TYR A 315 10.90 -22.44 19.38
N TRP A 316 11.43 -21.49 18.59
CA TRP A 316 11.34 -20.07 18.95
C TRP A 316 9.91 -19.57 18.97
N MET A 317 9.08 -19.97 18.01
CA MET A 317 7.67 -19.57 17.98
C MET A 317 6.87 -20.11 19.13
N GLU A 318 7.17 -21.33 19.63
CA GLU A 318 6.57 -21.86 20.84
C GLU A 318 6.96 -21.03 22.07
N GLN A 319 8.27 -20.77 22.25
CA GLN A 319 8.78 -19.95 23.33
C GLN A 319 8.19 -18.53 23.30
N PHE A 320 8.10 -17.92 22.14
CA PHE A 320 7.56 -16.57 22.01
C PHE A 320 6.06 -16.50 22.25
N ARG A 321 5.29 -17.51 21.89
CA ARG A 321 3.88 -17.60 22.25
C ARG A 321 3.68 -17.71 23.76
N GLU A 322 4.45 -18.57 24.43
CA GLU A 322 4.39 -18.75 25.87
C GLU A 322 4.69 -17.43 26.62
N HIS A 323 5.68 -16.69 26.17
CA HIS A 323 6.13 -15.44 26.77
C HIS A 323 5.47 -14.17 26.18
N GLN A 324 4.49 -14.33 25.29
CA GLN A 324 3.78 -13.23 24.60
C GLN A 324 4.74 -12.25 23.87
N VAL A 325 5.80 -12.76 23.27
CA VAL A 325 6.72 -11.98 22.45
C VAL A 325 6.15 -11.84 21.04
N PRO A 326 5.92 -10.63 20.54
CA PRO A 326 5.51 -10.41 19.16
C PRO A 326 6.63 -10.84 18.20
N ALA A 327 6.38 -11.90 17.47
CA ALA A 327 7.33 -12.47 16.53
C ALA A 327 6.61 -13.12 15.34
N GLN A 328 7.22 -13.09 14.16
CA GLN A 328 6.68 -13.75 12.99
C GLN A 328 7.79 -14.15 12.02
N LYS A 329 7.55 -15.20 11.25
CA LYS A 329 8.39 -15.58 10.10
C LYS A 329 8.37 -14.49 9.05
N LEU A 330 9.50 -14.23 8.40
CA LEU A 330 9.49 -13.41 7.18
C LEU A 330 8.90 -14.26 6.04
N PHE A 331 7.63 -13.98 5.73
CA PHE A 331 6.94 -14.68 4.65
C PHE A 331 7.45 -14.23 3.28
N ARG A 332 7.47 -15.18 2.35
CA ARG A 332 7.56 -14.92 0.91
C ARG A 332 6.14 -14.98 0.32
N PHE A 333 5.95 -14.46 -0.86
CA PHE A 333 4.62 -14.51 -1.53
C PHE A 333 4.02 -15.93 -1.60
N PRO A 334 4.79 -17.02 -1.89
CA PRO A 334 4.24 -18.38 -1.81
C PRO A 334 3.78 -18.80 -0.40
N ASP A 335 4.34 -18.21 0.65
CA ASP A 335 3.89 -18.46 2.03
C ASP A 335 2.53 -17.79 2.27
N ILE A 336 2.36 -16.54 1.80
CA ILE A 336 1.08 -15.77 1.89
C ILE A 336 -0.03 -16.48 1.11
N LEU A 337 0.26 -17.00 -0.08
CA LEU A 337 -0.73 -17.72 -0.90
C LEU A 337 -1.25 -19.01 -0.25
N ARG A 338 -0.59 -19.52 0.80
CA ARG A 338 -0.98 -20.71 1.57
C ARG A 338 -1.43 -20.38 2.98
N ASP A 339 -1.45 -19.10 3.34
CA ASP A 339 -1.80 -18.68 4.69
C ASP A 339 -3.32 -18.67 4.85
N GLU A 340 -3.84 -19.61 5.64
CA GLU A 340 -5.27 -19.71 5.92
C GLU A 340 -5.83 -18.43 6.54
N GLU A 341 -5.05 -17.72 7.35
CA GLU A 341 -5.44 -16.45 7.97
C GLU A 341 -5.81 -15.40 6.91
N ALA A 342 -5.07 -15.35 5.79
CA ALA A 342 -5.35 -14.42 4.72
C ALA A 342 -6.71 -14.69 4.03
N TYR A 343 -7.11 -15.96 3.92
CA TYR A 343 -8.40 -16.34 3.34
C TYR A 343 -9.56 -16.22 4.34
N ILE A 344 -9.34 -16.59 5.61
CA ILE A 344 -10.36 -16.47 6.67
C ILE A 344 -10.76 -15.01 6.89
N ASN A 345 -9.79 -14.09 6.83
CA ASN A 345 -10.01 -12.65 6.96
C ASN A 345 -10.31 -11.93 5.63
N ASP A 346 -10.57 -12.70 4.57
CA ASP A 346 -10.94 -12.16 3.26
C ASP A 346 -9.91 -11.19 2.64
N SER A 347 -8.64 -11.31 3.07
CA SER A 347 -7.52 -10.56 2.50
C SER A 347 -7.08 -11.15 1.16
N LEU A 348 -7.34 -12.46 0.96
CA LEU A 348 -7.23 -13.16 -0.31
C LEU A 348 -8.55 -13.87 -0.62
N ARG A 349 -9.00 -13.76 -1.87
CA ARG A 349 -10.13 -14.54 -2.40
C ARG A 349 -9.69 -15.42 -3.55
N THR A 350 -10.24 -16.63 -3.62
CA THR A 350 -10.05 -17.47 -4.81
C THR A 350 -10.99 -17.00 -5.90
N VAL A 351 -10.43 -16.67 -7.06
CA VAL A 351 -11.15 -16.41 -8.32
C VAL A 351 -10.85 -17.53 -9.31
N GLU A 352 -11.75 -17.78 -10.22
CA GLU A 352 -11.58 -18.81 -11.25
C GLU A 352 -11.64 -18.15 -12.62
N TYR A 353 -10.59 -18.33 -13.39
CA TYR A 353 -10.44 -17.92 -14.78
C TYR A 353 -10.69 -19.12 -15.66
N ASP A 354 -11.31 -18.93 -16.82
CA ASP A 354 -11.67 -20.03 -17.71
C ASP A 354 -10.43 -20.73 -18.26
N GLU A 355 -9.40 -19.98 -18.66
CA GLU A 355 -8.16 -20.54 -19.22
C GLU A 355 -7.06 -20.69 -18.15
N PHE A 356 -6.97 -19.79 -17.19
CA PHE A 356 -5.89 -19.81 -16.19
C PHE A 356 -6.24 -20.60 -14.92
N GLY A 357 -7.51 -21.01 -14.75
CA GLY A 357 -7.96 -21.76 -13.58
C GLY A 357 -8.03 -20.91 -12.29
N LYS A 358 -7.82 -21.54 -11.15
CA LYS A 358 -7.99 -20.89 -9.83
C LYS A 358 -6.76 -20.10 -9.42
N HIS A 359 -6.96 -18.83 -9.10
CA HIS A 359 -5.95 -17.92 -8.60
C HIS A 359 -6.43 -17.20 -7.34
N ALA A 360 -5.48 -16.78 -6.52
CA ALA A 360 -5.76 -15.89 -5.38
C ALA A 360 -5.77 -14.43 -5.85
N LEU A 361 -6.84 -13.72 -5.55
CA LEU A 361 -6.97 -12.29 -5.77
C LEU A 361 -6.79 -11.56 -4.43
N PRO A 362 -5.78 -10.70 -4.28
CA PRO A 362 -5.67 -9.80 -3.14
C PRO A 362 -6.86 -8.83 -3.08
N MET A 363 -7.47 -8.71 -1.90
CA MET A 363 -8.60 -7.82 -1.66
C MET A 363 -8.14 -6.48 -1.11
N THR A 364 -8.97 -5.44 -1.22
CA THR A 364 -8.68 -4.18 -0.54
C THR A 364 -8.86 -4.35 0.98
N PRO A 365 -8.13 -3.60 1.81
CA PRO A 365 -8.23 -3.73 3.28
C PRO A 365 -9.44 -2.99 3.87
N LEU A 366 -10.44 -2.61 3.06
CA LEU A 366 -11.58 -1.76 3.45
C LEU A 366 -12.90 -2.47 3.25
#